data_563d9c1b4627efe41ce569d1a1e92eb2
#
_entry.id   563d9c1b4627efe41ce569d1a1e92eb2
#
_cell.length_a   1.000
_cell.length_b   1.000
_cell.length_c   1.000
_cell.angle_alpha   90.00
_cell.angle_beta   90.00
_cell.angle_gamma   90.00
#
_symmetry.space_group_name_H-M   'P 1'
#
loop_
_entity.id
_entity.type
_entity.pdbx_description
1 polymer ?
#
loop_
_entity_poly.entity_id
_entity_poly.type
_entity_poly.pdbx_seq_one_letter_code
_entity_poly.pdbx_strand_id
1 'polypeptide(L)'
;MLFSGASLGFATFETWIYRALVFLVISCPCALVVSIPLSFFAGIGGASREGILVKGANILETLSKVRTVVFDKTGTLTKGVFEVNAFHDHGDIDIDVEAEKAQLLEYASIVESSSSHPIAKSLQQAYGKVIDRSRINDVREISGKGISAMIDGVVVAVGNERLMAEMNLAPCHCKTAGTIVHVAVGGRYSGHIVLGDVVKPTSKDVVADLRKSGVTQTVMLTGDARPVAEQIAGGLGIDRVHSQLLPADKVSQMEKILESSQADAKVAFVGDGINDAPVLSRADIGIAMGAMGSDAAIEAADVVLMDDDPMKIGKAIRISRRCLAIVRENIVMALGVKGACLLLGIFGIVNMWLAIFADVGVMILAVLNAIRAMYVRKI
;
A
#
# COMPACT_ATOMS: atom_id res chain seq x y z
N MET A 1 48.59 16.80 -41.37
CA MET A 1 49.62 17.79 -40.94
C MET A 1 50.04 17.52 -39.50
N LEU A 2 50.66 16.39 -39.18
CA LEU A 2 51.00 15.97 -37.83
C LEU A 2 52.49 15.72 -37.58
N PHE A 3 53.34 16.00 -38.55
CA PHE A 3 54.81 15.88 -38.43
C PHE A 3 55.51 16.98 -39.19
N SER A 4 55.39 18.25 -38.74
CA SER A 4 56.41 19.24 -39.02
C SER A 4 57.34 19.28 -37.79
N GLY A 5 58.62 18.91 -38.02
CA GLY A 5 59.67 18.87 -37.00
C GLY A 5 60.02 20.24 -36.43
N ALA A 6 59.09 20.86 -35.70
CA ALA A 6 59.43 21.96 -34.84
C ALA A 6 60.00 21.34 -33.55
N SER A 7 61.24 21.71 -33.18
CA SER A 7 61.83 21.41 -31.88
C SER A 7 60.79 21.77 -30.79
N LEU A 8 60.31 20.77 -30.10
CA LEU A 8 59.43 20.97 -28.93
C LEU A 8 60.23 21.69 -27.87
N GLY A 9 60.21 23.02 -27.90
CA GLY A 9 60.82 23.86 -26.86
C GLY A 9 60.12 23.54 -25.52
N PHE A 10 60.85 23.62 -24.40
CA PHE A 10 60.35 23.33 -23.05
C PHE A 10 59.02 24.05 -22.75
N ALA A 11 58.88 25.30 -23.20
CA ALA A 11 57.65 26.09 -23.09
C ALA A 11 56.44 25.50 -23.84
N THR A 12 56.66 24.85 -24.98
CA THR A 12 55.60 24.16 -25.73
C THR A 12 55.14 22.91 -24.99
N PHE A 13 56.07 22.17 -24.36
CA PHE A 13 55.77 20.98 -23.56
C PHE A 13 54.97 21.33 -22.29
N GLU A 14 55.32 22.38 -21.55
CA GLU A 14 54.57 22.89 -20.42
C GLU A 14 53.13 23.28 -20.78
N THR A 15 52.92 23.92 -21.91
CA THR A 15 51.60 24.31 -22.40
C THR A 15 50.72 23.07 -22.69
N TRP A 16 51.29 22.05 -23.29
CA TRP A 16 50.55 20.79 -23.58
C TRP A 16 50.21 20.00 -22.28
N ILE A 17 51.16 19.94 -21.34
CA ILE A 17 50.90 19.33 -20.03
C ILE A 17 49.78 20.10 -19.30
N TYR A 18 49.85 21.42 -19.26
CA TYR A 18 48.80 22.24 -18.64
C TYR A 18 47.45 22.00 -19.25
N ARG A 19 47.33 21.97 -20.59
CA ARG A 19 46.07 21.64 -21.28
C ARG A 19 45.58 20.22 -20.97
N ALA A 20 46.48 19.25 -20.92
CA ALA A 20 46.14 17.86 -20.58
C ALA A 20 45.60 17.77 -19.13
N LEU A 21 46.23 18.46 -18.17
CA LEU A 21 45.75 18.52 -16.77
C LEU A 21 44.40 19.21 -16.66
N VAL A 22 44.18 20.33 -17.36
CA VAL A 22 42.86 21.00 -17.40
C VAL A 22 41.79 20.06 -17.97
N PHE A 23 42.09 19.32 -19.04
CA PHE A 23 41.17 18.34 -19.65
C PHE A 23 40.84 17.19 -18.68
N LEU A 24 41.85 16.71 -17.94
CA LEU A 24 41.71 15.65 -16.95
C LEU A 24 40.76 16.09 -15.81
N VAL A 25 40.92 17.29 -15.30
CA VAL A 25 40.08 17.87 -14.25
C VAL A 25 38.62 18.00 -14.72
N ILE A 26 38.39 18.54 -15.93
CA ILE A 26 37.03 18.68 -16.48
C ILE A 26 36.37 17.33 -16.68
N SER A 27 37.13 16.29 -17.02
CA SER A 27 36.58 14.94 -17.30
C SER A 27 36.10 14.21 -16.06
N CYS A 28 36.49 14.60 -14.84
CA CYS A 28 36.05 13.96 -13.59
C CYS A 28 34.54 14.15 -13.37
N PRO A 29 33.71 13.09 -13.26
CA PRO A 29 32.26 13.24 -13.03
C PRO A 29 31.87 13.47 -11.57
N CYS A 30 32.66 14.26 -10.79
CA CYS A 30 32.51 14.38 -9.34
C CYS A 30 31.11 14.85 -8.93
N ALA A 31 30.52 15.81 -9.65
CA ALA A 31 29.17 16.31 -9.38
C ALA A 31 28.10 15.22 -9.48
N LEU A 32 28.22 14.27 -10.43
CA LEU A 32 27.27 13.17 -10.60
C LEU A 32 27.41 12.12 -9.50
N VAL A 33 28.66 11.74 -9.19
CA VAL A 33 28.98 10.69 -8.21
C VAL A 33 28.44 11.04 -6.82
N VAL A 34 28.46 12.34 -6.44
CA VAL A 34 28.00 12.81 -5.14
C VAL A 34 26.51 13.16 -5.15
N SER A 35 26.04 13.89 -6.17
CA SER A 35 24.68 14.45 -6.12
C SER A 35 23.56 13.41 -6.35
N ILE A 36 23.81 12.35 -7.12
CA ILE A 36 22.78 11.34 -7.40
C ILE A 36 22.43 10.55 -6.15
N PRO A 37 23.38 9.89 -5.43
CA PRO A 37 23.08 9.22 -4.19
C PRO A 37 22.45 10.14 -3.14
N LEU A 38 22.97 11.38 -3.03
CA LEU A 38 22.45 12.35 -2.07
C LEU A 38 20.99 12.72 -2.37
N SER A 39 20.60 12.84 -3.64
CA SER A 39 19.21 13.09 -4.03
C SER A 39 18.29 11.95 -3.60
N PHE A 40 18.72 10.70 -3.76
CA PHE A 40 17.95 9.54 -3.31
C PHE A 40 17.85 9.49 -1.78
N PHE A 41 18.94 9.72 -1.05
CA PHE A 41 18.90 9.77 0.41
C PHE A 41 17.99 10.89 0.92
N ALA A 42 18.03 12.05 0.27
CA ALA A 42 17.15 13.17 0.57
C ALA A 42 15.68 12.83 0.31
N GLY A 43 15.39 12.12 -0.78
CA GLY A 43 14.05 11.63 -1.11
C GLY A 43 13.52 10.60 -0.11
N ILE A 44 14.35 9.61 0.28
CA ILE A 44 14.02 8.61 1.31
C ILE A 44 13.78 9.29 2.65
N GLY A 45 14.66 10.21 3.07
CA GLY A 45 14.48 10.97 4.31
C GLY A 45 13.24 11.86 4.30
N GLY A 46 12.89 12.44 3.15
CA GLY A 46 11.65 13.19 2.96
C GLY A 46 10.41 12.31 3.09
N ALA A 47 10.42 11.13 2.48
CA ALA A 47 9.34 10.13 2.60
C ALA A 47 9.17 9.65 4.05
N SER A 48 10.27 9.33 4.72
CA SER A 48 10.27 8.89 6.12
C SER A 48 9.65 9.91 7.07
N ARG A 49 9.87 11.21 6.88
CA ARG A 49 9.23 12.29 7.66
C ARG A 49 7.72 12.32 7.52
N GLU A 50 7.19 11.80 6.43
CA GLU A 50 5.76 11.67 6.16
C GLU A 50 5.20 10.31 6.58
N GLY A 51 5.98 9.50 7.31
CA GLY A 51 5.59 8.17 7.75
C GLY A 51 5.57 7.14 6.62
N ILE A 52 6.37 7.34 5.57
CA ILE A 52 6.53 6.42 4.45
C ILE A 52 7.96 5.90 4.47
N LEU A 53 8.15 4.65 4.89
CA LEU A 53 9.45 4.00 4.91
C LEU A 53 9.72 3.34 3.55
N VAL A 54 10.77 3.78 2.86
CA VAL A 54 11.20 3.20 1.58
C VAL A 54 12.54 2.52 1.79
N LYS A 55 12.65 1.23 1.45
CA LYS A 55 13.81 0.39 1.78
C LYS A 55 15.03 0.57 0.85
N GLY A 56 14.94 1.39 -0.19
CA GLY A 56 16.08 1.60 -1.06
C GLY A 56 15.87 2.62 -2.17
N ALA A 57 16.98 3.08 -2.77
CA ALA A 57 16.97 4.04 -3.86
C ALA A 57 16.34 3.46 -5.15
N ASN A 58 16.59 2.19 -5.43
CA ASN A 58 15.98 1.44 -6.55
C ASN A 58 14.46 1.37 -6.41
N ILE A 59 13.94 1.30 -5.19
CA ILE A 59 12.50 1.27 -4.91
C ILE A 59 11.87 2.63 -5.28
N LEU A 60 12.53 3.76 -4.96
CA LEU A 60 12.06 5.08 -5.40
C LEU A 60 11.98 5.16 -6.93
N GLU A 61 12.98 4.62 -7.64
CA GLU A 61 12.96 4.61 -9.11
C GLU A 61 11.76 3.81 -9.64
N THR A 62 11.56 2.59 -9.13
CA THR A 62 10.46 1.72 -9.54
C THR A 62 9.10 2.33 -9.19
N LEU A 63 8.96 2.91 -7.99
CA LEU A 63 7.73 3.55 -7.51
C LEU A 63 7.31 4.74 -8.39
N SER A 64 8.27 5.47 -8.96
CA SER A 64 7.99 6.57 -9.90
C SER A 64 7.30 6.12 -11.19
N LYS A 65 7.52 4.86 -11.58
CA LYS A 65 7.01 4.23 -12.81
C LYS A 65 5.68 3.50 -12.59
N VAL A 66 5.15 3.48 -11.35
CA VAL A 66 3.88 2.81 -11.02
C VAL A 66 2.74 3.41 -11.83
N ARG A 67 2.00 2.53 -12.51
CA ARG A 67 0.79 2.84 -13.29
C ARG A 67 -0.41 2.02 -12.87
N THR A 68 -0.19 0.86 -12.28
CA THR A 68 -1.24 -0.01 -11.75
C THR A 68 -1.04 -0.19 -10.25
N VAL A 69 -2.11 -0.02 -9.47
CA VAL A 69 -2.11 -0.30 -8.03
C VAL A 69 -3.15 -1.39 -7.75
N VAL A 70 -2.68 -2.46 -7.16
CA VAL A 70 -3.48 -3.62 -6.75
C VAL A 70 -3.63 -3.59 -5.24
N PHE A 71 -4.86 -3.63 -4.75
CA PHE A 71 -5.17 -3.58 -3.33
C PHE A 71 -5.65 -4.94 -2.82
N ASP A 72 -5.15 -5.37 -1.67
CA ASP A 72 -5.98 -6.22 -0.83
C ASP A 72 -7.12 -5.41 -0.22
N LYS A 73 -8.23 -6.07 0.14
CA LYS A 73 -9.37 -5.41 0.76
C LYS A 73 -9.16 -5.22 2.26
N THR A 74 -9.00 -6.33 2.98
CA THR A 74 -9.07 -6.39 4.44
C THR A 74 -7.81 -5.81 5.08
N GLY A 75 -7.95 -4.94 6.09
CA GLY A 75 -6.80 -4.28 6.73
C GLY A 75 -6.14 -3.18 5.90
N THR A 76 -6.35 -3.18 4.57
CA THR A 76 -5.77 -2.24 3.61
C THR A 76 -6.73 -1.09 3.28
N LEU A 77 -7.82 -1.37 2.56
CA LEU A 77 -8.88 -0.41 2.25
C LEU A 77 -9.91 -0.32 3.38
N THR A 78 -9.99 -1.36 4.19
CA THR A 78 -10.87 -1.45 5.35
C THR A 78 -10.04 -1.51 6.63
N LYS A 79 -10.72 -1.35 7.77
CA LYS A 79 -10.06 -1.36 9.09
C LYS A 79 -9.71 -2.78 9.59
N GLY A 80 -10.17 -3.84 8.90
CA GLY A 80 -10.08 -5.22 9.38
C GLY A 80 -10.94 -5.48 10.64
N VAL A 81 -11.89 -4.58 10.91
CA VAL A 81 -12.84 -4.70 12.01
C VAL A 81 -14.23 -4.78 11.42
N PHE A 82 -15.01 -5.76 11.89
CA PHE A 82 -16.39 -5.92 11.46
C PHE A 82 -17.29 -5.01 12.30
N GLU A 83 -18.27 -4.40 11.67
CA GLU A 83 -19.35 -3.68 12.31
C GLU A 83 -20.70 -4.30 11.92
N VAL A 84 -21.69 -4.17 12.79
CA VAL A 84 -23.06 -4.62 12.51
C VAL A 84 -23.69 -3.64 11.54
N ASN A 85 -24.02 -4.14 10.33
CA ASN A 85 -24.58 -3.32 9.26
C ASN A 85 -26.11 -3.42 9.18
N ALA A 86 -26.66 -4.60 9.43
CA ALA A 86 -28.10 -4.84 9.34
C ALA A 86 -28.55 -6.01 10.24
N PHE A 87 -29.84 -6.01 10.54
CA PHE A 87 -30.56 -7.08 11.22
C PHE A 87 -31.74 -7.48 10.36
N HIS A 88 -31.85 -8.76 10.02
CA HIS A 88 -32.93 -9.26 9.20
C HIS A 88 -33.66 -10.44 9.88
N ASP A 89 -34.94 -10.57 9.57
CA ASP A 89 -35.80 -11.66 10.01
C ASP A 89 -35.74 -12.90 9.08
N HIS A 90 -36.76 -13.76 9.15
CA HIS A 90 -36.89 -14.95 8.33
C HIS A 90 -37.05 -14.70 6.81
N GLY A 91 -37.49 -13.50 6.39
CA GLY A 91 -37.78 -13.14 5.02
C GLY A 91 -36.71 -12.28 4.34
N ASP A 92 -35.52 -12.12 4.95
CA ASP A 92 -34.51 -11.11 4.55
C ASP A 92 -35.10 -9.68 4.60
N ILE A 93 -36.04 -9.47 5.52
CA ILE A 93 -36.68 -8.19 5.79
C ILE A 93 -35.94 -7.52 6.95
N ASP A 94 -35.67 -6.22 6.82
CA ASP A 94 -35.06 -5.44 7.89
C ASP A 94 -35.93 -5.49 9.17
N ILE A 95 -35.31 -5.83 10.28
CA ILE A 95 -35.98 -5.75 11.59
C ILE A 95 -36.05 -4.28 11.99
N ASP A 96 -37.25 -3.70 11.97
CA ASP A 96 -37.47 -2.29 12.30
C ASP A 96 -37.61 -2.04 13.80
N VAL A 97 -38.01 -3.09 14.57
CA VAL A 97 -38.25 -2.96 16.00
C VAL A 97 -36.95 -2.98 16.78
N GLU A 98 -36.58 -1.85 17.39
CA GLU A 98 -35.33 -1.72 18.15
C GLU A 98 -35.19 -2.74 19.30
N ALA A 99 -36.29 -3.17 19.91
CA ALA A 99 -36.27 -4.18 20.95
C ALA A 99 -35.85 -5.57 20.39
N GLU A 100 -36.29 -5.91 19.19
CA GLU A 100 -35.96 -7.18 18.54
C GLU A 100 -34.49 -7.17 18.09
N LYS A 101 -34.00 -6.07 17.49
CA LYS A 101 -32.58 -5.89 17.18
C LYS A 101 -31.70 -6.03 18.40
N ALA A 102 -32.10 -5.35 19.50
CA ALA A 102 -31.36 -5.39 20.76
C ALA A 102 -31.31 -6.79 21.34
N GLN A 103 -32.43 -7.54 21.29
CA GLN A 103 -32.51 -8.92 21.76
C GLN A 103 -31.67 -9.87 20.91
N LEU A 104 -31.74 -9.75 19.58
CA LEU A 104 -30.93 -10.56 18.65
C LEU A 104 -29.43 -10.33 18.90
N LEU A 105 -29.02 -9.06 19.05
CA LEU A 105 -27.64 -8.69 19.32
C LEU A 105 -27.19 -9.14 20.72
N GLU A 106 -28.09 -9.05 21.73
CA GLU A 106 -27.82 -9.55 23.09
C GLU A 106 -27.49 -11.04 23.07
N TYR A 107 -28.37 -11.86 22.50
CA TYR A 107 -28.17 -13.31 22.42
C TYR A 107 -26.89 -13.67 21.67
N ALA A 108 -26.65 -13.03 20.49
CA ALA A 108 -25.45 -13.27 19.72
C ALA A 108 -24.19 -12.91 20.51
N SER A 109 -24.19 -11.77 21.17
CA SER A 109 -23.03 -11.28 21.95
C SER A 109 -22.74 -12.13 23.17
N ILE A 110 -23.79 -12.59 23.87
CA ILE A 110 -23.67 -13.46 25.05
C ILE A 110 -23.07 -14.81 24.64
N VAL A 111 -23.61 -15.47 23.62
CA VAL A 111 -23.10 -16.79 23.13
C VAL A 111 -21.67 -16.66 22.65
N GLU A 112 -21.38 -15.65 21.86
CA GLU A 112 -20.03 -15.40 21.29
C GLU A 112 -19.02 -14.87 22.33
N SER A 113 -19.45 -14.54 23.56
CA SER A 113 -18.53 -14.03 24.61
C SER A 113 -17.46 -15.04 25.04
N SER A 114 -17.64 -16.30 24.70
CA SER A 114 -16.67 -17.37 24.95
C SER A 114 -15.67 -17.58 23.80
N SER A 115 -15.88 -16.92 22.65
CA SER A 115 -15.03 -17.02 21.47
C SER A 115 -14.00 -15.90 21.38
N SER A 116 -12.82 -16.23 20.85
CA SER A 116 -11.78 -15.24 20.52
C SER A 116 -11.85 -14.74 19.06
N HIS A 117 -12.85 -15.21 18.31
CA HIS A 117 -13.02 -14.90 16.89
C HIS A 117 -13.27 -13.38 16.69
N PRO A 118 -12.75 -12.75 15.60
CA PRO A 118 -13.01 -11.33 15.30
C PRO A 118 -14.49 -10.96 15.25
N ILE A 119 -15.35 -11.84 14.72
CA ILE A 119 -16.81 -11.67 14.71
C ILE A 119 -17.37 -11.52 16.13
N ALA A 120 -16.91 -12.35 17.07
CA ALA A 120 -17.33 -12.30 18.45
C ALA A 120 -17.01 -10.94 19.09
N LYS A 121 -15.80 -10.44 18.87
CA LYS A 121 -15.39 -9.12 19.36
C LYS A 121 -16.27 -8.00 18.80
N SER A 122 -16.60 -8.07 17.53
CA SER A 122 -17.46 -7.08 16.86
C SER A 122 -18.88 -7.07 17.38
N LEU A 123 -19.48 -8.25 17.60
CA LEU A 123 -20.80 -8.37 18.22
C LEU A 123 -20.81 -7.82 19.64
N GLN A 124 -19.81 -8.15 20.47
CA GLN A 124 -19.68 -7.64 21.82
C GLN A 124 -19.49 -6.11 21.84
N GLN A 125 -18.71 -5.58 20.94
CA GLN A 125 -18.49 -4.14 20.80
C GLN A 125 -19.78 -3.42 20.38
N ALA A 126 -20.53 -3.99 19.44
CA ALA A 126 -21.82 -3.45 19.02
C ALA A 126 -22.86 -3.48 20.15
N TYR A 127 -22.86 -4.54 20.96
CA TYR A 127 -23.73 -4.66 22.13
C TYR A 127 -23.42 -3.60 23.18
N GLY A 128 -22.16 -3.27 23.42
CA GLY A 128 -21.72 -2.14 24.23
C GLY A 128 -22.06 -2.22 25.73
N LYS A 129 -22.63 -3.33 26.19
CA LYS A 129 -23.01 -3.56 27.59
C LYS A 129 -22.14 -4.65 28.22
N VAL A 130 -22.04 -4.64 29.54
CA VAL A 130 -21.35 -5.71 30.26
C VAL A 130 -22.11 -7.00 30.11
N ILE A 131 -21.44 -8.07 29.64
CA ILE A 131 -22.04 -9.38 29.47
C ILE A 131 -22.02 -10.12 30.82
N ASP A 132 -23.19 -10.46 31.31
CA ASP A 132 -23.33 -11.30 32.50
C ASP A 132 -23.14 -12.77 32.15
N ARG A 133 -21.94 -13.27 32.40
CA ARG A 133 -21.58 -14.65 32.13
C ARG A 133 -22.28 -15.69 33.01
N SER A 134 -22.92 -15.25 34.13
CA SER A 134 -23.69 -16.16 35.00
C SER A 134 -24.95 -16.72 34.32
N ARG A 135 -25.45 -16.03 33.30
CA ARG A 135 -26.61 -16.44 32.49
C ARG A 135 -26.30 -17.56 31.51
N ILE A 136 -25.00 -17.85 31.24
CA ILE A 136 -24.57 -18.80 30.23
C ILE A 136 -24.23 -20.14 30.84
N ASN A 137 -24.80 -21.21 30.28
CA ASN A 137 -24.48 -22.59 30.64
C ASN A 137 -24.34 -23.43 29.37
N ASP A 138 -23.70 -24.61 29.49
CA ASP A 138 -23.59 -25.63 28.42
C ASP A 138 -23.10 -25.07 27.07
N VAL A 139 -21.98 -24.32 27.11
CA VAL A 139 -21.38 -23.75 25.91
C VAL A 139 -20.74 -24.86 25.07
N ARG A 140 -21.11 -24.96 23.80
CA ARG A 140 -20.57 -25.92 22.85
C ARG A 140 -20.13 -25.20 21.59
N GLU A 141 -18.83 -25.17 21.35
CA GLU A 141 -18.27 -24.68 20.11
C GLU A 141 -18.25 -25.80 19.07
N ILE A 142 -18.85 -25.55 17.91
CA ILE A 142 -18.93 -26.47 16.77
C ILE A 142 -17.99 -25.95 15.70
N SER A 143 -16.84 -26.59 15.58
CA SER A 143 -15.75 -26.15 14.70
C SER A 143 -16.21 -25.86 13.28
N GLY A 144 -15.92 -24.64 12.80
CA GLY A 144 -16.26 -24.15 11.47
C GLY A 144 -17.77 -23.89 11.22
N LYS A 145 -18.63 -23.96 12.28
CA LYS A 145 -20.08 -23.73 12.16
C LYS A 145 -20.59 -22.62 13.07
N GLY A 146 -20.15 -22.56 14.33
CA GLY A 146 -20.59 -21.57 15.31
C GLY A 146 -20.63 -22.10 16.73
N ILE A 147 -21.41 -21.45 17.60
CA ILE A 147 -21.51 -21.76 19.02
C ILE A 147 -22.98 -21.95 19.41
N SER A 148 -23.23 -22.92 20.26
CA SER A 148 -24.50 -23.10 20.94
C SER A 148 -24.31 -23.03 22.45
N ALA A 149 -25.21 -22.35 23.16
CA ALA A 149 -25.18 -22.22 24.60
C ALA A 149 -26.59 -22.17 25.17
N MET A 150 -26.73 -22.40 26.47
CA MET A 150 -27.99 -22.21 27.17
C MET A 150 -27.95 -20.88 27.89
N ILE A 151 -28.88 -19.97 27.58
CA ILE A 151 -29.02 -18.64 28.22
C ILE A 151 -30.35 -18.61 28.93
N ASP A 152 -30.33 -18.42 30.25
CA ASP A 152 -31.52 -18.38 31.11
C ASP A 152 -32.47 -19.58 30.92
N GLY A 153 -31.91 -20.75 30.69
CA GLY A 153 -32.65 -22.00 30.43
C GLY A 153 -33.14 -22.18 28.99
N VAL A 154 -32.84 -21.28 28.07
CA VAL A 154 -33.19 -21.38 26.64
C VAL A 154 -31.94 -21.68 25.80
N VAL A 155 -32.02 -22.64 24.91
CA VAL A 155 -30.96 -22.96 23.97
C VAL A 155 -30.86 -21.88 22.89
N VAL A 156 -29.70 -21.24 22.80
CA VAL A 156 -29.39 -20.25 21.77
C VAL A 156 -28.22 -20.76 20.92
N ALA A 157 -28.34 -20.70 19.61
CA ALA A 157 -27.28 -21.06 18.66
C ALA A 157 -26.98 -19.88 17.75
N VAL A 158 -25.68 -19.60 17.59
CA VAL A 158 -25.15 -18.51 16.78
C VAL A 158 -24.08 -19.04 15.83
N GLY A 159 -24.23 -18.81 14.53
CA GLY A 159 -23.27 -19.33 13.56
C GLY A 159 -23.70 -19.19 12.10
N ASN A 160 -23.08 -19.98 11.23
CA ASN A 160 -23.34 -19.96 9.79
C ASN A 160 -24.53 -20.86 9.40
N GLU A 161 -24.87 -20.86 8.09
CA GLU A 161 -25.95 -21.68 7.53
C GLU A 161 -25.81 -23.19 7.86
N ARG A 162 -24.55 -23.69 7.97
CA ARG A 162 -24.30 -25.11 8.29
C ARG A 162 -24.75 -25.48 9.70
N LEU A 163 -24.59 -24.54 10.66
CA LEU A 163 -25.11 -24.74 12.02
C LEU A 163 -26.63 -24.79 12.01
N MET A 164 -27.28 -23.88 11.29
CA MET A 164 -28.73 -23.85 11.17
C MET A 164 -29.29 -25.13 10.53
N ALA A 165 -28.64 -25.60 9.46
CA ALA A 165 -29.01 -26.85 8.80
C ALA A 165 -28.89 -28.08 9.73
N GLU A 166 -27.86 -28.12 10.59
CA GLU A 166 -27.69 -29.21 11.57
C GLU A 166 -28.77 -29.21 12.64
N MET A 167 -29.33 -28.05 12.93
CA MET A 167 -30.50 -27.89 13.82
C MET A 167 -31.84 -28.09 13.10
N ASN A 168 -31.85 -28.53 11.83
CA ASN A 168 -33.02 -28.64 10.97
C ASN A 168 -33.80 -27.33 10.79
N LEU A 169 -33.09 -26.19 10.87
CA LEU A 169 -33.63 -24.87 10.59
C LEU A 169 -33.26 -24.45 9.17
N ALA A 170 -34.21 -23.88 8.44
CA ALA A 170 -33.96 -23.31 7.12
C ALA A 170 -33.61 -21.83 7.27
N PRO A 171 -32.33 -21.45 7.18
CA PRO A 171 -31.93 -20.03 7.21
C PRO A 171 -32.39 -19.34 5.93
N CYS A 172 -32.73 -18.08 6.02
CA CYS A 172 -32.99 -17.24 4.86
C CYS A 172 -31.69 -16.93 4.11
N HIS A 173 -31.78 -16.95 2.77
CA HIS A 173 -30.68 -16.45 1.95
C HIS A 173 -30.68 -14.92 1.96
N CYS A 174 -29.77 -14.32 2.73
CA CYS A 174 -29.60 -12.88 2.79
C CYS A 174 -28.99 -12.34 1.49
N LYS A 175 -29.60 -11.29 0.92
CA LYS A 175 -29.12 -10.58 -0.27
C LYS A 175 -28.13 -9.48 0.08
N THR A 176 -28.13 -9.05 1.35
CA THR A 176 -27.24 -7.98 1.82
C THR A 176 -25.81 -8.48 1.88
N ALA A 177 -24.91 -7.70 1.33
CA ALA A 177 -23.49 -8.03 1.28
C ALA A 177 -22.85 -7.93 2.67
N GLY A 178 -22.26 -9.03 3.14
CA GLY A 178 -21.58 -9.08 4.45
C GLY A 178 -21.34 -10.51 4.92
N THR A 179 -20.74 -10.61 6.10
CA THR A 179 -20.65 -11.89 6.82
C THR A 179 -21.94 -12.07 7.61
N ILE A 180 -22.65 -13.13 7.33
CA ILE A 180 -23.96 -13.41 7.93
C ILE A 180 -23.77 -14.27 9.18
N VAL A 181 -24.31 -13.80 10.31
CA VAL A 181 -24.36 -14.53 11.56
C VAL A 181 -25.83 -14.83 11.88
N HIS A 182 -26.22 -16.09 11.71
CA HIS A 182 -27.57 -16.55 12.00
C HIS A 182 -27.73 -16.81 13.49
N VAL A 183 -28.91 -16.49 14.00
CA VAL A 183 -29.29 -16.68 15.41
C VAL A 183 -30.57 -17.52 15.50
N ALA A 184 -30.50 -18.58 16.31
CA ALA A 184 -31.66 -19.40 16.64
C ALA A 184 -31.86 -19.43 18.15
N VAL A 185 -33.11 -19.29 18.61
CA VAL A 185 -33.51 -19.25 20.00
C VAL A 185 -34.63 -20.27 20.28
N GLY A 186 -34.43 -21.13 21.25
CA GLY A 186 -35.44 -22.15 21.63
C GLY A 186 -35.80 -23.11 20.50
N GLY A 187 -34.84 -23.42 19.61
CA GLY A 187 -35.05 -24.30 18.45
C GLY A 187 -35.81 -23.65 17.31
N ARG A 188 -35.96 -22.33 17.29
CA ARG A 188 -36.55 -21.55 16.20
C ARG A 188 -35.55 -20.58 15.64
N TYR A 189 -35.56 -20.37 14.35
CA TYR A 189 -34.77 -19.33 13.71
C TYR A 189 -35.32 -17.94 14.10
N SER A 190 -34.48 -17.09 14.63
CA SER A 190 -34.89 -15.76 15.12
C SER A 190 -34.47 -14.61 14.20
N GLY A 191 -33.55 -14.89 13.28
CA GLY A 191 -33.04 -13.88 12.35
C GLY A 191 -31.54 -13.99 12.13
N HIS A 192 -30.98 -13.00 11.47
CA HIS A 192 -29.55 -12.94 11.25
C HIS A 192 -29.01 -11.49 11.33
N ILE A 193 -27.75 -11.42 11.72
CA ILE A 193 -27.00 -10.17 11.82
C ILE A 193 -26.00 -10.15 10.65
N VAL A 194 -26.01 -9.07 9.89
CA VAL A 194 -25.06 -8.85 8.80
C VAL A 194 -23.90 -8.00 9.30
N LEU A 195 -22.71 -8.57 9.25
CA LEU A 195 -21.47 -7.89 9.62
C LEU A 195 -20.72 -7.48 8.36
N GLY A 196 -20.28 -6.22 8.30
CA GLY A 196 -19.46 -5.69 7.23
C GLY A 196 -18.14 -5.21 7.74
N ASP A 197 -17.10 -5.34 6.91
CA ASP A 197 -15.80 -4.76 7.17
C ASP A 197 -15.84 -3.25 6.91
N VAL A 198 -15.37 -2.45 7.84
CA VAL A 198 -15.49 -0.99 7.80
C VAL A 198 -14.45 -0.39 6.86
N VAL A 199 -14.91 0.26 5.80
CA VAL A 199 -14.04 1.02 4.89
C VAL A 199 -13.37 2.17 5.66
N LYS A 200 -12.05 2.32 5.53
CA LYS A 200 -11.33 3.45 6.13
C LYS A 200 -11.86 4.76 5.53
N PRO A 201 -12.09 5.81 6.33
CA PRO A 201 -12.55 7.10 5.82
C PRO A 201 -11.67 7.65 4.69
N THR A 202 -10.36 7.48 4.82
CA THR A 202 -9.36 7.92 3.85
C THR A 202 -9.36 7.11 2.54
N SER A 203 -9.89 5.88 2.54
CA SER A 203 -9.96 5.04 1.34
C SER A 203 -10.92 5.59 0.28
N LYS A 204 -11.90 6.43 0.66
CA LYS A 204 -12.88 7.00 -0.28
C LYS A 204 -12.22 7.87 -1.35
N ASP A 205 -11.14 8.57 -0.99
CA ASP A 205 -10.46 9.50 -1.88
C ASP A 205 -9.19 8.91 -2.52
N VAL A 206 -8.79 7.70 -2.12
CA VAL A 206 -7.51 7.12 -2.54
C VAL A 206 -7.41 6.94 -4.05
N VAL A 207 -8.48 6.45 -4.70
CA VAL A 207 -8.47 6.22 -6.15
C VAL A 207 -8.34 7.54 -6.91
N ALA A 208 -9.04 8.59 -6.45
CA ALA A 208 -8.95 9.91 -7.05
C ALA A 208 -7.55 10.53 -6.89
N ASP A 209 -6.91 10.36 -5.72
CA ASP A 209 -5.53 10.82 -5.48
C ASP A 209 -4.50 10.04 -6.31
N LEU A 210 -4.67 8.73 -6.44
CA LEU A 210 -3.82 7.89 -7.29
C LEU A 210 -3.89 8.30 -8.75
N ARG A 211 -5.08 8.62 -9.27
CA ARG A 211 -5.23 9.13 -10.65
C ARG A 211 -4.50 10.45 -10.86
N LYS A 212 -4.60 11.39 -9.89
CA LYS A 212 -3.81 12.64 -9.90
C LYS A 212 -2.30 12.36 -9.87
N SER A 213 -1.91 11.28 -9.20
CA SER A 213 -0.53 10.81 -9.16
C SER A 213 -0.13 10.01 -10.41
N GLY A 214 -0.98 9.93 -11.46
CA GLY A 214 -0.71 9.30 -12.76
C GLY A 214 -0.79 7.79 -12.74
N VAL A 215 -1.50 7.18 -11.79
CA VAL A 215 -1.94 5.79 -11.84
C VAL A 215 -3.09 5.68 -12.83
N THR A 216 -3.03 4.71 -13.73
CA THR A 216 -4.00 4.51 -14.82
C THR A 216 -4.99 3.41 -14.52
N GLN A 217 -4.65 2.48 -13.64
CA GLN A 217 -5.48 1.34 -13.30
C GLN A 217 -5.41 1.01 -11.81
N THR A 218 -6.58 0.71 -11.24
CA THR A 218 -6.73 0.20 -9.88
C THR A 218 -7.43 -1.14 -9.90
N VAL A 219 -6.95 -2.09 -9.10
CA VAL A 219 -7.48 -3.45 -9.02
C VAL A 219 -7.65 -3.83 -7.56
N MET A 220 -8.70 -4.57 -7.22
CA MET A 220 -8.88 -5.15 -5.89
C MET A 220 -8.85 -6.67 -5.97
N LEU A 221 -8.05 -7.31 -5.11
CA LEU A 221 -8.01 -8.76 -4.90
C LEU A 221 -8.59 -9.06 -3.51
N THR A 222 -9.58 -9.95 -3.44
CA THR A 222 -10.21 -10.30 -2.16
C THR A 222 -10.70 -11.74 -2.13
N GLY A 223 -10.70 -12.35 -0.95
CA GLY A 223 -11.36 -13.65 -0.69
C GLY A 223 -12.87 -13.55 -0.52
N ASP A 224 -13.43 -12.35 -0.41
CA ASP A 224 -14.85 -12.15 -0.16
C ASP A 224 -15.74 -12.62 -1.31
N ALA A 225 -17.02 -12.83 -0.99
CA ALA A 225 -18.04 -13.09 -1.98
C ALA A 225 -18.18 -11.93 -2.98
N ARG A 226 -18.46 -12.26 -4.22
CA ARG A 226 -18.52 -11.32 -5.34
C ARG A 226 -19.41 -10.09 -5.08
N PRO A 227 -20.64 -10.20 -4.53
CA PRO A 227 -21.51 -9.04 -4.29
C PRO A 227 -20.87 -8.03 -3.31
N VAL A 228 -20.20 -8.53 -2.24
CA VAL A 228 -19.52 -7.68 -1.25
C VAL A 228 -18.36 -6.94 -1.90
N ALA A 229 -17.56 -7.67 -2.69
CA ALA A 229 -16.39 -7.10 -3.35
C ALA A 229 -16.78 -6.02 -4.38
N GLU A 230 -17.82 -6.28 -5.19
CA GLU A 230 -18.32 -5.33 -6.21
C GLU A 230 -18.91 -4.08 -5.55
N GLN A 231 -19.64 -4.21 -4.44
CA GLN A 231 -20.20 -3.07 -3.72
C GLN A 231 -19.11 -2.16 -3.17
N ILE A 232 -18.08 -2.73 -2.52
CA ILE A 232 -16.97 -1.94 -1.96
C ILE A 232 -16.17 -1.27 -3.08
N ALA A 233 -15.83 -2.01 -4.12
CA ALA A 233 -15.07 -1.47 -5.24
C ALA A 233 -15.81 -0.36 -5.99
N GLY A 234 -17.12 -0.53 -6.22
CA GLY A 234 -17.97 0.50 -6.81
C GLY A 234 -18.04 1.76 -5.96
N GLY A 235 -18.14 1.62 -4.63
CA GLY A 235 -18.14 2.73 -3.69
C GLY A 235 -16.80 3.50 -3.64
N LEU A 236 -15.68 2.82 -3.93
CA LEU A 236 -14.34 3.42 -3.96
C LEU A 236 -13.89 3.86 -5.37
N GLY A 237 -14.63 3.49 -6.43
CA GLY A 237 -14.27 3.80 -7.81
C GLY A 237 -13.09 2.98 -8.34
N ILE A 238 -12.90 1.75 -7.85
CA ILE A 238 -11.86 0.81 -8.30
C ILE A 238 -12.26 0.22 -9.67
N ASP A 239 -11.31 0.11 -10.61
CA ASP A 239 -11.59 -0.26 -11.99
C ASP A 239 -11.91 -1.74 -12.19
N ARG A 240 -11.23 -2.63 -11.46
CA ARG A 240 -11.37 -4.08 -11.59
C ARG A 240 -11.36 -4.77 -10.22
N VAL A 241 -12.14 -5.85 -10.13
CA VAL A 241 -12.25 -6.66 -8.91
C VAL A 241 -12.08 -8.13 -9.25
N HIS A 242 -11.29 -8.83 -8.46
CA HIS A 242 -11.22 -10.28 -8.43
C HIS A 242 -11.59 -10.73 -7.02
N SER A 243 -12.71 -11.45 -6.93
CA SER A 243 -13.31 -11.92 -5.68
C SER A 243 -13.16 -13.43 -5.52
N GLN A 244 -13.48 -13.95 -4.33
CA GLN A 244 -13.48 -15.37 -3.98
C GLN A 244 -12.11 -16.04 -4.18
N LEU A 245 -11.01 -15.28 -4.00
CA LEU A 245 -9.65 -15.75 -4.18
C LEU A 245 -9.12 -16.43 -2.92
N LEU A 246 -8.55 -17.61 -3.08
CA LEU A 246 -7.65 -18.18 -2.08
C LEU A 246 -6.29 -17.50 -2.11
N PRO A 247 -5.45 -17.62 -1.07
CA PRO A 247 -4.12 -17.00 -1.06
C PRO A 247 -3.26 -17.33 -2.29
N ALA A 248 -3.29 -18.58 -2.76
CA ALA A 248 -2.58 -18.99 -3.97
C ALA A 248 -3.14 -18.36 -5.25
N ASP A 249 -4.48 -18.15 -5.29
CA ASP A 249 -5.13 -17.51 -6.43
C ASP A 249 -4.77 -16.04 -6.52
N LYS A 250 -4.57 -15.34 -5.38
CA LYS A 250 -4.11 -13.94 -5.36
C LYS A 250 -2.74 -13.81 -6.04
N VAL A 251 -1.81 -14.74 -5.76
CA VAL A 251 -0.48 -14.76 -6.41
C VAL A 251 -0.62 -14.95 -7.92
N SER A 252 -1.42 -15.95 -8.34
CA SER A 252 -1.65 -16.23 -9.76
C SER A 252 -2.32 -15.06 -10.50
N GLN A 253 -3.25 -14.35 -9.85
CA GLN A 253 -3.86 -13.14 -10.43
C GLN A 253 -2.86 -11.99 -10.51
N MET A 254 -2.00 -11.83 -9.50
CA MET A 254 -0.94 -10.83 -9.53
C MET A 254 0.02 -11.08 -10.70
N GLU A 255 0.41 -12.32 -10.96
CA GLU A 255 1.26 -12.69 -12.10
C GLU A 255 0.61 -12.33 -13.44
N LYS A 256 -0.67 -12.62 -13.62
CA LYS A 256 -1.41 -12.23 -14.84
C LYS A 256 -1.48 -10.71 -15.02
N ILE A 257 -1.61 -9.95 -13.93
CA ILE A 257 -1.60 -8.48 -13.98
C ILE A 257 -0.21 -7.98 -14.41
N LEU A 258 0.87 -8.57 -13.86
CA LEU A 258 2.24 -8.23 -14.24
C LEU A 258 2.51 -8.53 -15.71
N GLU A 259 2.11 -9.71 -16.20
CA GLU A 259 2.29 -10.12 -17.60
C GLU A 259 1.52 -9.23 -18.58
N SER A 260 0.34 -8.74 -18.18
CA SER A 260 -0.48 -7.85 -19.00
C SER A 260 -0.03 -6.38 -18.98
N SER A 261 0.91 -6.03 -18.11
CA SER A 261 1.40 -4.67 -17.97
C SER A 261 2.44 -4.33 -19.04
N GLN A 262 2.49 -3.06 -19.47
CA GLN A 262 3.51 -2.58 -20.39
C GLN A 262 4.89 -2.61 -19.72
N ALA A 263 5.95 -2.82 -20.49
CA ALA A 263 7.32 -2.99 -19.98
C ALA A 263 7.79 -1.87 -19.04
N ASP A 264 7.39 -0.63 -19.31
CA ASP A 264 7.76 0.55 -18.49
C ASP A 264 6.73 0.88 -17.41
N ALA A 265 5.57 0.20 -17.38
CA ALA A 265 4.51 0.44 -16.41
C ALA A 265 4.62 -0.56 -15.25
N LYS A 266 4.98 -0.07 -14.07
CA LYS A 266 5.16 -0.89 -12.88
C LYS A 266 3.86 -1.09 -12.11
N VAL A 267 3.73 -2.25 -11.47
CA VAL A 267 2.59 -2.66 -10.68
C VAL A 267 2.97 -2.67 -9.20
N ALA A 268 2.22 -1.92 -8.40
CA ALA A 268 2.34 -1.96 -6.94
C ALA A 268 1.23 -2.82 -6.35
N PHE A 269 1.55 -3.66 -5.38
CA PHE A 269 0.58 -4.36 -4.54
C PHE A 269 0.57 -3.76 -3.15
N VAL A 270 -0.62 -3.56 -2.59
CA VAL A 270 -0.83 -2.97 -1.26
C VAL A 270 -1.61 -3.96 -0.41
N GLY A 271 -1.05 -4.35 0.73
CA GLY A 271 -1.65 -5.33 1.64
C GLY A 271 -1.29 -5.08 3.11
N ASP A 272 -2.00 -5.72 4.03
CA ASP A 272 -1.67 -5.73 5.47
C ASP A 272 -0.63 -6.81 5.82
N GLY A 273 -0.46 -7.78 4.94
CA GLY A 273 0.61 -8.75 4.88
C GLY A 273 0.55 -9.95 5.77
N ILE A 274 -0.49 -10.16 6.56
CA ILE A 274 -0.61 -11.40 7.35
C ILE A 274 -0.71 -12.61 6.41
N ASN A 275 -1.50 -12.48 5.33
CA ASN A 275 -1.69 -13.52 4.33
C ASN A 275 -1.09 -13.16 2.95
N ASP A 276 -0.64 -11.93 2.78
CA ASP A 276 -0.28 -11.36 1.48
C ASP A 276 1.23 -11.24 1.24
N ALA A 277 2.07 -11.67 2.18
CA ALA A 277 3.54 -11.64 2.04
C ALA A 277 4.05 -12.25 0.72
N PRO A 278 3.49 -13.39 0.21
CA PRO A 278 3.88 -13.92 -1.08
C PRO A 278 3.49 -13.00 -2.26
N VAL A 279 2.35 -12.31 -2.17
CA VAL A 279 1.90 -11.38 -3.21
C VAL A 279 2.71 -10.09 -3.18
N LEU A 280 3.01 -9.57 -1.98
CA LEU A 280 3.90 -8.41 -1.76
C LEU A 280 5.27 -8.62 -2.41
N SER A 281 5.88 -9.79 -2.18
CA SER A 281 7.19 -10.13 -2.74
C SER A 281 7.17 -10.37 -4.25
N ARG A 282 6.00 -10.68 -4.82
CA ARG A 282 5.86 -10.97 -6.26
C ARG A 282 5.62 -9.72 -7.10
N ALA A 283 5.06 -8.68 -6.53
CA ALA A 283 4.82 -7.40 -7.21
C ALA A 283 6.13 -6.72 -7.65
N ASP A 284 6.05 -5.80 -8.62
CA ASP A 284 7.19 -4.90 -8.89
C ASP A 284 7.53 -4.04 -7.67
N ILE A 285 6.51 -3.69 -6.86
CA ILE A 285 6.64 -3.03 -5.57
C ILE A 285 5.59 -3.57 -4.60
N GLY A 286 6.03 -4.08 -3.47
CA GLY A 286 5.19 -4.42 -2.33
C GLY A 286 5.07 -3.24 -1.37
N ILE A 287 3.84 -2.85 -1.03
CA ILE A 287 3.54 -1.78 -0.06
C ILE A 287 2.78 -2.40 1.11
N ALA A 288 3.36 -2.37 2.31
CA ALA A 288 2.70 -2.88 3.52
C ALA A 288 2.09 -1.75 4.34
N MET A 289 0.96 -2.07 4.98
CA MET A 289 0.35 -1.26 6.04
C MET A 289 1.11 -1.56 7.35
N GLY A 290 1.70 -0.53 7.99
CA GLY A 290 2.70 -0.73 9.05
C GLY A 290 2.14 -0.89 10.44
N ALA A 291 1.01 -0.23 10.80
CA ALA A 291 0.48 -0.27 12.16
C ALA A 291 -0.26 -1.60 12.47
N MET A 292 -0.85 -2.22 11.44
CA MET A 292 -1.56 -3.50 11.54
C MET A 292 -0.78 -4.65 10.89
N GLY A 293 0.30 -4.34 10.14
CA GLY A 293 1.09 -5.31 9.40
C GLY A 293 1.83 -6.29 10.31
N SER A 294 1.88 -7.56 9.91
CA SER A 294 2.74 -8.53 10.55
C SER A 294 4.22 -8.23 10.26
N ASP A 295 5.12 -8.64 11.16
CA ASP A 295 6.57 -8.51 10.94
C ASP A 295 6.99 -9.12 9.59
N ALA A 296 6.36 -10.23 9.20
CA ALA A 296 6.59 -10.87 7.91
C ALA A 296 6.21 -9.99 6.71
N ALA A 297 5.12 -9.22 6.82
CA ALA A 297 4.72 -8.28 5.79
C ALA A 297 5.67 -7.09 5.68
N ILE A 298 6.02 -6.54 6.83
CA ILE A 298 6.98 -5.44 6.90
C ILE A 298 8.32 -5.90 6.28
N GLU A 299 8.75 -7.14 6.53
CA GLU A 299 9.96 -7.69 5.96
C GLU A 299 9.87 -7.89 4.44
N ALA A 300 8.74 -8.42 3.96
CA ALA A 300 8.50 -8.73 2.54
C ALA A 300 8.26 -7.48 1.66
N ALA A 301 7.79 -6.38 2.25
CA ALA A 301 7.44 -5.17 1.51
C ALA A 301 8.67 -4.29 1.20
N ASP A 302 8.61 -3.57 0.09
CA ASP A 302 9.59 -2.56 -0.33
C ASP A 302 9.31 -1.20 0.30
N VAL A 303 8.02 -0.92 0.57
CA VAL A 303 7.53 0.33 1.17
C VAL A 303 6.61 -0.01 2.33
N VAL A 304 6.72 0.72 3.45
CA VAL A 304 5.84 0.55 4.61
C VAL A 304 5.18 1.89 4.94
N LEU A 305 3.85 1.89 5.07
CA LEU A 305 3.05 3.03 5.49
C LEU A 305 2.80 2.94 7.00
N MET A 306 3.51 3.76 7.78
CA MET A 306 3.60 3.63 9.24
C MET A 306 2.28 3.87 10.00
N ASP A 307 1.32 4.57 9.42
CA ASP A 307 0.03 4.95 10.04
C ASP A 307 -1.19 4.36 9.33
N ASP A 308 -0.98 3.37 8.47
CA ASP A 308 -2.04 2.65 7.73
C ASP A 308 -2.96 3.54 6.88
N ASP A 309 -2.49 4.72 6.48
CA ASP A 309 -3.26 5.61 5.61
C ASP A 309 -2.99 5.33 4.12
N PRO A 310 -3.97 4.78 3.37
CA PRO A 310 -3.79 4.47 1.95
C PRO A 310 -3.60 5.72 1.07
N MET A 311 -3.95 6.92 1.54
CA MET A 311 -3.66 8.18 0.83
C MET A 311 -2.16 8.42 0.64
N LYS A 312 -1.32 7.84 1.50
CA LYS A 312 0.13 7.96 1.40
C LYS A 312 0.75 7.23 0.21
N ILE A 313 0.03 6.32 -0.43
CA ILE A 313 0.48 5.65 -1.66
C ILE A 313 0.69 6.68 -2.78
N GLY A 314 -0.31 7.52 -3.04
CA GLY A 314 -0.21 8.60 -4.02
C GLY A 314 0.91 9.59 -3.69
N LYS A 315 1.05 9.93 -2.40
CA LYS A 315 2.14 10.78 -1.91
C LYS A 315 3.52 10.16 -2.15
N ALA A 316 3.69 8.86 -1.88
CA ALA A 316 4.93 8.12 -2.13
C ALA A 316 5.32 8.17 -3.61
N ILE A 317 4.36 7.96 -4.52
CA ILE A 317 4.58 8.05 -5.97
C ILE A 317 5.02 9.47 -6.37
N ARG A 318 4.38 10.51 -5.84
CA ARG A 318 4.74 11.91 -6.14
C ARG A 318 6.14 12.27 -5.61
N ILE A 319 6.48 11.84 -4.39
CA ILE A 319 7.82 12.03 -3.81
C ILE A 319 8.88 11.37 -4.70
N SER A 320 8.64 10.14 -5.13
CA SER A 320 9.55 9.38 -5.98
C SER A 320 9.79 10.08 -7.33
N ARG A 321 8.72 10.56 -7.98
CA ARG A 321 8.83 11.31 -9.24
C ARG A 321 9.59 12.62 -9.09
N ARG A 322 9.34 13.34 -8.00
CA ARG A 322 10.07 14.58 -7.70
C ARG A 322 11.55 14.31 -7.44
N CYS A 323 11.87 13.26 -6.69
CA CYS A 323 13.25 12.85 -6.46
C CYS A 323 13.98 12.59 -7.78
N LEU A 324 13.37 11.80 -8.68
CA LEU A 324 13.94 11.50 -9.99
C LEU A 324 14.03 12.71 -10.92
N ALA A 325 13.09 13.65 -10.83
CA ALA A 325 13.18 14.91 -11.56
C ALA A 325 14.42 15.70 -11.12
N ILE A 326 14.67 15.80 -9.81
CA ILE A 326 15.87 16.47 -9.26
C ILE A 326 17.15 15.75 -9.69
N VAL A 327 17.16 14.39 -9.67
CA VAL A 327 18.30 13.61 -10.20
C VAL A 327 18.56 13.96 -11.67
N ARG A 328 17.52 14.00 -12.50
CA ARG A 328 17.62 14.36 -13.91
C ARG A 328 18.12 15.80 -14.12
N GLU A 329 17.62 16.76 -13.34
CA GLU A 329 18.10 18.15 -13.33
C GLU A 329 19.59 18.19 -13.05
N ASN A 330 20.08 17.49 -12.03
CA ASN A 330 21.49 17.42 -11.66
C ASN A 330 22.34 16.79 -12.76
N ILE A 331 21.88 15.71 -13.39
CA ILE A 331 22.59 15.07 -14.51
C ILE A 331 22.71 16.02 -15.69
N VAL A 332 21.61 16.66 -16.10
CA VAL A 332 21.61 17.58 -17.25
C VAL A 332 22.50 18.79 -16.97
N MET A 333 22.42 19.37 -15.77
CA MET A 333 23.28 20.49 -15.37
C MET A 333 24.76 20.11 -15.38
N ALA A 334 25.13 18.99 -14.76
CA ALA A 334 26.51 18.55 -14.67
C ALA A 334 27.10 18.21 -16.04
N LEU A 335 26.39 17.45 -16.86
CA LEU A 335 26.84 17.08 -18.21
C LEU A 335 26.86 18.29 -19.14
N GLY A 336 25.88 19.19 -19.03
CA GLY A 336 25.79 20.39 -19.86
C GLY A 336 26.97 21.35 -19.62
N VAL A 337 27.27 21.65 -18.36
CA VAL A 337 28.40 22.51 -18.02
C VAL A 337 29.74 21.89 -18.41
N LYS A 338 29.92 20.58 -18.15
CA LYS A 338 31.14 19.86 -18.56
C LYS A 338 31.29 19.80 -20.07
N GLY A 339 30.22 19.51 -20.80
CA GLY A 339 30.26 19.53 -22.26
C GLY A 339 30.66 20.88 -22.83
N ALA A 340 30.10 21.96 -22.28
CA ALA A 340 30.47 23.32 -22.65
C ALA A 340 31.96 23.62 -22.34
N CYS A 341 32.45 23.27 -21.14
CA CYS A 341 33.85 23.48 -20.77
C CYS A 341 34.83 22.66 -21.63
N LEU A 342 34.47 21.40 -21.99
CA LEU A 342 35.28 20.57 -22.90
C LEU A 342 35.36 21.20 -24.29
N LEU A 343 34.25 21.70 -24.83
CA LEU A 343 34.23 22.39 -26.12
C LEU A 343 35.10 23.65 -26.10
N LEU A 344 34.93 24.50 -25.07
CA LEU A 344 35.78 25.72 -24.91
C LEU A 344 37.24 25.35 -24.68
N GLY A 345 37.53 24.21 -24.04
CA GLY A 345 38.89 23.70 -23.83
C GLY A 345 39.60 23.34 -25.14
N ILE A 346 38.89 22.82 -26.15
CA ILE A 346 39.44 22.55 -27.49
C ILE A 346 39.95 23.82 -28.13
N PHE A 347 39.25 24.95 -27.92
CA PHE A 347 39.68 26.27 -28.41
C PHE A 347 40.72 26.93 -27.54
N GLY A 348 41.16 26.33 -26.43
CA GLY A 348 42.18 26.85 -25.53
C GLY A 348 41.70 28.03 -24.66
N ILE A 349 40.41 28.25 -24.54
CA ILE A 349 39.79 29.36 -23.79
C ILE A 349 39.71 29.02 -22.28
N VAL A 350 39.63 27.73 -21.93
CA VAL A 350 39.47 27.28 -20.55
C VAL A 350 40.79 27.32 -19.80
N ASN A 351 40.78 27.99 -18.65
CA ASN A 351 41.86 27.98 -17.68
C ASN A 351 41.55 27.04 -16.50
N MET A 352 42.55 26.82 -15.62
CA MET A 352 42.40 25.90 -14.48
C MET A 352 41.29 26.35 -13.51
N TRP A 353 41.08 27.66 -13.30
CA TRP A 353 40.04 28.19 -12.42
C TRP A 353 38.62 27.85 -12.94
N LEU A 354 38.41 27.99 -14.25
CA LEU A 354 37.14 27.65 -14.87
C LEU A 354 36.89 26.13 -14.82
N ALA A 355 37.94 25.32 -14.99
CA ALA A 355 37.88 23.86 -14.86
C ALA A 355 37.47 23.44 -13.46
N ILE A 356 38.09 24.04 -12.42
CA ILE A 356 37.75 23.80 -10.99
C ILE A 356 36.28 24.21 -10.72
N PHE A 357 35.87 25.39 -11.22
CA PHE A 357 34.48 25.83 -11.05
C PHE A 357 33.49 24.89 -11.74
N ALA A 358 33.81 24.42 -12.93
CA ALA A 358 32.98 23.45 -13.68
C ALA A 358 32.86 22.09 -12.97
N ASP A 359 33.79 21.71 -12.13
CA ASP A 359 33.76 20.49 -11.34
C ASP A 359 33.18 20.71 -9.94
N VAL A 360 33.86 21.49 -9.09
CA VAL A 360 33.51 21.69 -7.68
C VAL A 360 32.30 22.63 -7.52
N GLY A 361 32.24 23.72 -8.29
CA GLY A 361 31.13 24.67 -8.22
C GLY A 361 29.81 24.03 -8.64
N VAL A 362 29.83 23.27 -9.73
CA VAL A 362 28.63 22.53 -10.18
C VAL A 362 28.24 21.44 -9.20
N MET A 363 29.22 20.78 -8.56
CA MET A 363 28.94 19.80 -7.50
C MET A 363 28.18 20.45 -6.33
N ILE A 364 28.60 21.62 -5.85
CA ILE A 364 27.92 22.34 -4.78
C ILE A 364 26.51 22.72 -5.18
N LEU A 365 26.29 23.21 -6.39
CA LEU A 365 24.95 23.53 -6.90
C LEU A 365 24.07 22.29 -6.97
N ALA A 366 24.60 21.15 -7.43
CA ALA A 366 23.89 19.89 -7.50
C ALA A 366 23.52 19.34 -6.11
N VAL A 367 24.40 19.50 -5.11
CA VAL A 367 24.12 19.16 -3.71
C VAL A 367 23.00 20.04 -3.14
N LEU A 368 23.05 21.35 -3.35
CA LEU A 368 21.98 22.26 -2.93
C LEU A 368 20.65 21.93 -3.59
N ASN A 369 20.65 21.55 -4.87
CA ASN A 369 19.45 21.09 -5.56
C ASN A 369 18.94 19.77 -4.99
N ALA A 370 19.82 18.81 -4.64
CA ALA A 370 19.47 17.53 -4.04
C ALA A 370 18.73 17.69 -2.70
N ILE A 371 19.09 18.67 -1.88
CA ILE A 371 18.42 18.98 -0.60
C ILE A 371 16.92 19.29 -0.81
N ARG A 372 16.52 19.81 -1.97
CA ARG A 372 15.10 20.07 -2.29
C ARG A 372 14.24 18.80 -2.25
N ALA A 373 14.83 17.63 -2.45
CA ALA A 373 14.11 16.36 -2.35
C ALA A 373 13.62 16.04 -0.91
N MET A 374 14.20 16.65 0.12
CA MET A 374 13.74 16.52 1.50
C MET A 374 12.45 17.29 1.81
N TYR A 375 12.14 18.32 1.02
CA TYR A 375 11.00 19.21 1.29
C TYR A 375 9.75 18.72 0.58
N VAL A 376 9.07 17.73 1.17
CA VAL A 376 7.89 17.06 0.61
C VAL A 376 6.54 17.61 1.12
N ARG A 377 6.55 18.60 2.00
CA ARG A 377 5.35 19.16 2.67
C ARG A 377 4.32 19.79 1.74
N LYS A 378 4.66 20.06 0.47
CA LYS A 378 3.79 20.69 -0.54
C LYS A 378 3.46 19.77 -1.72
N ILE A 379 3.64 18.46 -1.57
CA ILE A 379 3.43 17.48 -2.64
C ILE A 379 2.11 16.75 -2.46
#